data_91ad05ca1ffb650a0ff7cc82725c0073
#
_entry.id   91ad05ca1ffb650a0ff7cc82725c0073
#
_cell.length_a   1.000
_cell.length_b   1.000
_cell.length_c   1.000
_cell.angle_alpha   90.00
_cell.angle_beta   90.00
_cell.angle_gamma   90.00
#
_symmetry.space_group_name_H-M   'P 1'
#
loop_
_entity.id
_entity.type
_entity.pdbx_description
1 polymer ?
#
loop_
_entity_poly.entity_id
_entity_poly.type
_entity_poly.pdbx_seq_one_letter_code
_entity_poly.pdbx_strand_id
1 'polypeptide(L)'
;MTLLRRLLSLLVVPLMAAATLGTPGSAANARTTPFPSRIALPDGFSPEGLTIGRGTTVYVGSVGNGAVWRGDLRTGRGSVFIPGAPGREKAGLKLDPQGRLWTADFSAGAASVHDGTTGAQLAHYQFTDEPGSIVNDLVVTPRAVYFTDSARPALYVVPLLPGGRLPAAGAARVLPLSGPAAAPDAFNNGIVALPDGDLLVAQMLTGRLVRVDARTGASRVVDLGGYSVDRADGLVLRGRTLYVIRNLTNVVAVVELNADRTAGVVRREITSPALRSPATGDLLGPALYVVNGRFDVEPGPTVDYDVVRLPA
;
A
#
# COMPACT_ATOMS: atom_id res chain seq x y z
N MET A 1 -65.68 -75.84 29.15
CA MET A 1 -66.20 -75.56 30.49
C MET A 1 -65.59 -74.25 30.99
N THR A 2 -66.44 -73.30 31.17
CA THR A 2 -66.53 -72.23 32.18
C THR A 2 -65.33 -71.27 32.41
N LEU A 3 -65.48 -70.05 31.94
CA LEU A 3 -65.69 -68.77 32.65
C LEU A 3 -64.58 -68.25 33.56
N LEU A 4 -64.00 -67.14 33.31
CA LEU A 4 -64.29 -65.91 34.08
C LEU A 4 -63.67 -64.65 33.47
N ARG A 5 -64.51 -63.69 33.17
CA ARG A 5 -64.21 -62.31 32.80
C ARG A 5 -63.64 -61.59 34.03
N ARG A 6 -62.60 -60.79 33.86
CA ARG A 6 -62.36 -59.67 34.74
C ARG A 6 -62.02 -58.43 33.86
N LEU A 7 -62.88 -57.43 33.94
CA LEU A 7 -62.73 -56.09 33.48
C LEU A 7 -61.64 -55.37 34.28
N LEU A 8 -60.68 -54.78 33.57
CA LEU A 8 -59.76 -53.80 34.15
C LEU A 8 -60.00 -52.48 33.43
N SER A 9 -60.58 -51.50 34.15
CA SER A 9 -60.79 -50.14 33.72
C SER A 9 -59.47 -49.39 33.72
N LEU A 10 -59.00 -48.96 32.56
CA LEU A 10 -57.83 -48.08 32.41
C LEU A 10 -58.36 -46.64 32.54
N LEU A 11 -57.90 -45.95 33.60
CA LEU A 11 -58.01 -44.50 33.75
C LEU A 11 -57.00 -43.85 32.79
N VAL A 12 -57.48 -43.13 31.79
CA VAL A 12 -56.66 -42.26 30.93
C VAL A 12 -56.54 -40.92 31.59
N VAL A 13 -55.36 -40.55 32.07
CA VAL A 13 -55.05 -39.20 32.58
C VAL A 13 -54.50 -38.39 31.37
N PRO A 14 -55.11 -37.26 31.00
CA PRO A 14 -54.53 -36.45 29.96
C PRO A 14 -53.32 -35.68 30.51
N LEU A 15 -52.16 -35.95 29.93
CA LEU A 15 -50.93 -35.16 30.15
C LEU A 15 -51.02 -33.85 29.36
N MET A 16 -51.33 -32.74 30.05
CA MET A 16 -51.21 -31.41 29.46
C MET A 16 -49.73 -31.07 29.27
N ALA A 17 -49.26 -31.09 28.03
CA ALA A 17 -47.95 -30.52 27.66
C ALA A 17 -48.06 -29.00 27.65
N ALA A 18 -47.44 -28.34 28.65
CA ALA A 18 -47.25 -26.90 28.66
C ALA A 18 -46.17 -26.54 27.60
N ALA A 19 -46.61 -26.01 26.45
CA ALA A 19 -45.70 -25.42 25.47
C ALA A 19 -45.17 -24.10 26.02
N THR A 20 -43.93 -24.05 26.46
CA THR A 20 -43.23 -22.82 26.75
C THR A 20 -42.93 -22.10 25.46
N LEU A 21 -43.66 -21.05 25.15
CA LEU A 21 -43.34 -20.09 24.09
C LEU A 21 -42.02 -19.42 24.46
N GLY A 22 -40.91 -19.95 23.90
CA GLY A 22 -39.59 -19.28 23.95
C GLY A 22 -39.72 -17.94 23.20
N THR A 23 -39.54 -16.85 23.90
CA THR A 23 -39.39 -15.52 23.30
C THR A 23 -38.22 -15.58 22.34
N PRO A 24 -38.37 -15.13 21.05
CA PRO A 24 -37.24 -15.05 20.15
C PRO A 24 -36.22 -14.09 20.74
N GLY A 25 -35.08 -14.61 21.14
CA GLY A 25 -33.94 -13.82 21.58
C GLY A 25 -33.61 -12.84 20.46
N SER A 26 -33.71 -11.56 20.76
CA SER A 26 -33.31 -10.47 19.89
C SER A 26 -31.83 -10.73 19.54
N ALA A 27 -31.56 -11.17 18.31
CA ALA A 27 -30.18 -11.26 17.81
C ALA A 27 -29.61 -9.83 17.89
N ALA A 28 -28.78 -9.60 18.90
CA ALA A 28 -28.05 -8.35 19.00
C ALA A 28 -27.25 -8.20 17.71
N ASN A 29 -27.68 -7.29 16.85
CA ASN A 29 -26.91 -6.83 15.71
C ASN A 29 -25.56 -6.37 16.27
N ALA A 30 -24.54 -7.20 16.13
CA ALA A 30 -23.17 -6.82 16.43
C ALA A 30 -22.85 -5.64 15.51
N ARG A 31 -22.95 -4.42 16.02
CA ARG A 31 -22.53 -3.23 15.30
C ARG A 31 -21.06 -3.40 15.02
N THR A 32 -20.71 -3.69 13.76
CA THR A 32 -19.33 -3.68 13.32
C THR A 32 -18.78 -2.28 13.55
N THR A 33 -17.83 -2.15 14.48
CA THR A 33 -17.17 -0.87 14.73
C THR A 33 -16.59 -0.37 13.40
N PRO A 34 -16.95 0.84 12.95
CA PRO A 34 -16.43 1.37 11.70
C PRO A 34 -14.92 1.52 11.81
N PHE A 35 -14.22 1.31 10.69
CA PHE A 35 -12.78 1.55 10.61
C PHE A 35 -12.49 3.02 10.94
N PRO A 36 -11.43 3.31 11.72
CA PRO A 36 -11.01 4.68 12.01
C PRO A 36 -10.82 5.49 10.72
N SER A 37 -11.24 6.74 10.73
CA SER A 37 -10.96 7.69 9.64
C SER A 37 -9.52 8.20 9.67
N ARG A 38 -8.88 8.15 10.84
CA ARG A 38 -7.50 8.57 11.09
C ARG A 38 -6.81 7.59 12.04
N ILE A 39 -5.57 7.25 11.74
CA ILE A 39 -4.70 6.38 12.56
C ILE A 39 -3.45 7.17 12.88
N ALA A 40 -3.23 7.49 14.14
CA ALA A 40 -2.04 8.19 14.57
C ALA A 40 -0.80 7.31 14.45
N LEU A 41 0.27 7.89 13.94
CA LEU A 41 1.62 7.34 13.99
C LEU A 41 2.38 7.99 15.15
N PRO A 42 3.56 7.47 15.56
CA PRO A 42 4.38 8.13 16.56
C PRO A 42 4.75 9.57 16.15
N ASP A 43 4.76 10.49 17.09
CA ASP A 43 5.26 11.84 16.84
C ASP A 43 6.73 11.78 16.39
N GLY A 44 7.11 12.66 15.46
CA GLY A 44 8.45 12.68 14.89
C GLY A 44 8.77 11.52 13.95
N PHE A 45 7.78 10.69 13.55
CA PHE A 45 8.02 9.50 12.75
C PHE A 45 8.50 9.78 11.31
N SER A 46 8.09 10.91 10.71
CA SER A 46 8.41 11.28 9.31
C SER A 46 8.13 10.15 8.32
N PRO A 47 6.86 9.75 8.16
CA PRO A 47 6.49 8.65 7.29
C PRO A 47 6.60 9.04 5.81
N GLU A 48 6.77 8.01 4.95
CA GLU A 48 6.68 8.18 3.50
C GLU A 48 5.90 7.04 2.86
N GLY A 49 6.39 5.79 2.91
CA GLY A 49 5.78 4.63 2.30
C GLY A 49 4.67 4.01 3.14
N LEU A 50 3.65 3.46 2.45
CA LEU A 50 2.58 2.69 3.06
C LEU A 50 2.25 1.48 2.21
N THR A 51 2.06 0.31 2.84
CA THR A 51 1.46 -0.87 2.19
C THR A 51 0.54 -1.62 3.13
N ILE A 52 -0.55 -2.15 2.59
CA ILE A 52 -1.49 -2.98 3.32
C ILE A 52 -1.14 -4.45 3.10
N GLY A 53 -1.00 -5.18 4.19
CA GLY A 53 -0.71 -6.60 4.21
C GLY A 53 -1.96 -7.48 4.25
N ARG A 54 -1.82 -8.66 4.83
CA ARG A 54 -2.96 -9.59 4.98
C ARG A 54 -4.00 -9.04 5.96
N GLY A 55 -5.26 -9.20 5.60
CA GLY A 55 -6.39 -8.74 6.42
C GLY A 55 -6.41 -7.24 6.54
N THR A 56 -6.21 -6.71 7.75
CA THR A 56 -6.20 -5.27 8.05
C THR A 56 -4.84 -4.75 8.50
N THR A 57 -3.79 -5.57 8.36
CA THR A 57 -2.42 -5.18 8.72
C THR A 57 -1.90 -4.10 7.77
N VAL A 58 -1.28 -3.07 8.30
CA VAL A 58 -0.65 -1.99 7.54
C VAL A 58 0.78 -1.79 8.01
N TYR A 59 1.67 -1.46 7.08
CA TYR A 59 3.06 -1.10 7.35
C TYR A 59 3.31 0.32 6.83
N VAL A 60 4.07 1.09 7.59
CA VAL A 60 4.46 2.46 7.24
C VAL A 60 5.95 2.62 7.47
N GLY A 61 6.68 3.08 6.45
CA GLY A 61 8.11 3.36 6.52
C GLY A 61 8.40 4.80 6.95
N SER A 62 9.54 5.01 7.58
CA SER A 62 10.02 6.31 7.99
C SER A 62 11.26 6.73 7.19
N VAL A 63 11.19 7.87 6.52
CA VAL A 63 12.37 8.55 5.95
C VAL A 63 13.15 9.36 6.98
N GLY A 64 12.59 9.57 8.17
CA GLY A 64 13.30 10.29 9.25
C GLY A 64 14.35 9.45 9.96
N ASN A 65 14.10 8.16 10.17
CA ASN A 65 14.98 7.30 10.95
C ASN A 65 15.06 5.84 10.48
N GLY A 66 14.38 5.47 9.40
CA GLY A 66 14.38 4.12 8.84
C GLY A 66 13.57 3.08 9.61
N ALA A 67 12.78 3.48 10.59
CA ALA A 67 11.85 2.59 11.27
C ALA A 67 10.72 2.14 10.34
N VAL A 68 10.14 0.97 10.63
CA VAL A 68 8.84 0.56 10.07
C VAL A 68 7.86 0.41 11.21
N TRP A 69 6.76 1.13 11.14
CA TRP A 69 5.61 0.95 12.01
C TRP A 69 4.66 -0.10 11.42
N ARG A 70 4.09 -0.96 12.26
CA ARG A 70 3.07 -1.93 11.86
C ARG A 70 1.85 -1.78 12.73
N GLY A 71 0.67 -1.73 12.11
CA GLY A 71 -0.60 -1.60 12.81
C GLY A 71 -1.73 -2.38 12.17
N ASP A 72 -2.91 -2.17 12.72
CA ASP A 72 -4.16 -2.76 12.25
C ASP A 72 -5.16 -1.64 11.92
N LEU A 73 -5.60 -1.63 10.66
CA LEU A 73 -6.52 -0.60 10.13
C LEU A 73 -7.89 -0.60 10.81
N ARG A 74 -8.32 -1.75 11.37
CA ARG A 74 -9.62 -1.87 12.04
C ARG A 74 -9.60 -1.21 13.40
N THR A 75 -8.51 -1.36 14.13
CA THR A 75 -8.39 -0.86 15.51
C THR A 75 -7.67 0.48 15.59
N GLY A 76 -6.90 0.84 14.56
CA GLY A 76 -6.01 2.00 14.54
C GLY A 76 -4.81 1.87 15.47
N ARG A 77 -4.55 0.68 16.02
CA ARG A 77 -3.44 0.44 16.96
C ARG A 77 -2.26 -0.17 16.24
N GLY A 78 -1.05 0.19 16.68
CA GLY A 78 0.18 -0.37 16.16
C GLY A 78 1.39 0.09 16.97
N SER A 79 2.57 -0.36 16.54
CA SER A 79 3.84 -0.04 17.17
C SER A 79 4.98 -0.11 16.16
N VAL A 80 6.15 0.40 16.51
CA VAL A 80 7.38 0.20 15.74
C VAL A 80 7.66 -1.31 15.66
N PHE A 81 7.75 -1.79 14.44
CA PHE A 81 7.93 -3.20 14.09
C PHE A 81 9.37 -3.52 13.72
N ILE A 82 9.99 -2.66 12.92
CA ILE A 82 11.41 -2.68 12.63
C ILE A 82 12.00 -1.40 13.23
N PRO A 83 12.94 -1.51 14.18
CA PRO A 83 13.59 -0.35 14.75
C PRO A 83 14.34 0.47 13.70
N GLY A 84 14.29 1.78 13.83
CA GLY A 84 15.08 2.69 13.01
C GLY A 84 16.55 2.69 13.41
N ALA A 85 17.39 3.14 12.47
CA ALA A 85 18.79 3.42 12.70
C ALA A 85 19.25 4.54 11.76
N PRO A 86 20.21 5.39 12.14
CA PRO A 86 20.75 6.43 11.27
C PRO A 86 21.25 5.87 9.94
N GLY A 87 20.99 6.56 8.84
CA GLY A 87 21.37 6.15 7.48
C GLY A 87 20.60 4.93 6.96
N ARG A 88 19.42 4.68 7.52
CA ARG A 88 18.54 3.55 7.15
C ARG A 88 17.15 3.99 6.73
N GLU A 89 17.02 5.21 6.22
CA GLU A 89 15.75 5.81 5.80
C GLU A 89 14.96 4.85 4.90
N LYS A 90 13.66 4.71 5.16
CA LYS A 90 12.73 3.85 4.41
C LYS A 90 11.69 4.72 3.72
N ALA A 91 11.83 4.90 2.40
CA ALA A 91 10.81 5.53 1.57
C ALA A 91 9.73 4.50 1.20
N GLY A 92 9.49 4.24 -0.07
CA GLY A 92 8.49 3.29 -0.50
C GLY A 92 8.66 1.89 0.11
N LEU A 93 7.55 1.21 0.33
CA LEU A 93 7.55 -0.18 0.78
C LEU A 93 6.37 -0.96 0.22
N LYS A 94 6.57 -2.26 -0.04
CA LYS A 94 5.54 -3.18 -0.54
C LYS A 94 5.69 -4.55 0.10
N LEU A 95 4.54 -5.15 0.45
CA LEU A 95 4.50 -6.55 0.85
C LEU A 95 4.31 -7.42 -0.38
N ASP A 96 5.18 -8.43 -0.56
CA ASP A 96 5.05 -9.37 -1.67
C ASP A 96 4.12 -10.56 -1.33
N PRO A 97 3.72 -11.37 -2.34
CA PRO A 97 2.85 -12.52 -2.11
C PRO A 97 3.41 -13.57 -1.15
N GLN A 98 4.73 -13.61 -0.95
CA GLN A 98 5.41 -14.50 -0.02
C GLN A 98 5.39 -13.97 1.42
N GLY A 99 4.87 -12.76 1.64
CA GLY A 99 4.81 -12.11 2.95
C GLY A 99 6.10 -11.41 3.35
N ARG A 100 6.97 -11.09 2.39
CA ARG A 100 8.20 -10.33 2.62
C ARG A 100 7.95 -8.85 2.37
N LEU A 101 8.43 -8.02 3.27
CA LEU A 101 8.35 -6.57 3.18
C LEU A 101 9.61 -6.04 2.49
N TRP A 102 9.43 -5.51 1.30
CA TRP A 102 10.46 -4.81 0.53
C TRP A 102 10.46 -3.33 0.89
N THR A 103 11.62 -2.73 1.06
CA THR A 103 11.78 -1.30 1.34
C THR A 103 12.77 -0.67 0.37
N ALA A 104 12.45 0.52 -0.10
CA ALA A 104 13.39 1.41 -0.78
C ALA A 104 14.20 2.15 0.30
N ASP A 105 15.52 1.94 0.31
CA ASP A 105 16.40 2.47 1.35
C ASP A 105 16.99 3.82 0.90
N PHE A 106 16.12 4.71 0.55
CA PHE A 106 16.23 6.12 0.17
C PHE A 106 17.66 6.60 -0.19
N SER A 107 18.32 7.33 0.72
CA SER A 107 19.66 7.89 0.49
C SER A 107 20.79 6.85 0.53
N ALA A 108 20.51 5.65 1.04
CA ALA A 108 21.48 4.55 1.06
C ALA A 108 21.72 3.93 -0.34
N GLY A 109 20.93 4.31 -1.35
CA GLY A 109 21.10 3.76 -2.72
C GLY A 109 20.83 2.26 -2.79
N ALA A 110 19.92 1.73 -1.99
CA ALA A 110 19.75 0.30 -1.75
C ALA A 110 18.29 -0.11 -1.58
N ALA A 111 18.06 -1.40 -1.38
CA ALA A 111 16.81 -1.96 -0.90
C ALA A 111 17.07 -3.03 0.16
N SER A 112 16.17 -3.13 1.12
CA SER A 112 16.14 -4.21 2.10
C SER A 112 14.88 -5.05 1.96
N VAL A 113 14.98 -6.32 2.35
CA VAL A 113 13.87 -7.27 2.38
C VAL A 113 13.77 -7.82 3.77
N HIS A 114 12.58 -7.76 4.36
CA HIS A 114 12.32 -8.24 5.69
C HIS A 114 11.21 -9.29 5.69
N ASP A 115 11.23 -10.19 6.63
CA ASP A 115 10.08 -11.04 6.92
C ASP A 115 8.94 -10.18 7.49
N GLY A 116 7.80 -10.14 6.82
CA GLY A 116 6.67 -9.30 7.21
C GLY A 116 6.00 -9.71 8.53
N THR A 117 6.34 -10.89 9.08
CA THR A 117 5.81 -11.36 10.35
C THR A 117 6.74 -11.03 11.51
N THR A 118 8.03 -11.27 11.34
CA THR A 118 9.05 -11.15 12.40
C THR A 118 9.86 -9.86 12.34
N GLY A 119 9.94 -9.20 11.18
CA GLY A 119 10.79 -8.03 10.93
C GLY A 119 12.25 -8.39 10.65
N ALA A 120 12.61 -9.67 10.70
CA ALA A 120 13.98 -10.09 10.43
C ALA A 120 14.40 -9.74 8.99
N GLN A 121 15.60 -9.18 8.83
CA GLN A 121 16.15 -8.90 7.50
C GLN A 121 16.51 -10.20 6.80
N LEU A 122 15.97 -10.40 5.59
CA LEU A 122 16.18 -11.59 4.76
C LEU A 122 17.21 -11.35 3.65
N ALA A 123 17.27 -10.13 3.11
CA ALA A 123 18.19 -9.74 2.07
C ALA A 123 18.44 -8.23 2.07
N HIS A 124 19.54 -7.84 1.42
CA HIS A 124 19.88 -6.46 1.14
C HIS A 124 20.50 -6.39 -0.26
N TYR A 125 20.11 -5.38 -1.04
CA TYR A 125 20.59 -5.16 -2.40
C TYR A 125 21.13 -3.75 -2.52
N GLN A 126 22.44 -3.60 -2.62
CA GLN A 126 23.06 -2.34 -2.95
C GLN A 126 22.90 -2.08 -4.45
N PHE A 127 22.38 -0.94 -4.82
CA PHE A 127 22.16 -0.54 -6.21
C PHE A 127 23.26 0.37 -6.71
N THR A 128 23.67 1.32 -5.88
CA THR A 128 24.70 2.30 -6.20
C THR A 128 25.32 2.85 -4.91
N ASP A 129 26.62 3.13 -4.97
CA ASP A 129 27.36 3.83 -3.92
C ASP A 129 27.57 5.31 -4.25
N GLU A 130 27.00 5.77 -5.37
CA GLU A 130 27.16 7.15 -5.79
C GLU A 130 26.29 8.08 -4.94
N PRO A 131 26.85 9.17 -4.42
CA PRO A 131 26.14 10.11 -3.58
C PRO A 131 24.99 10.80 -4.33
N GLY A 132 23.93 11.15 -3.60
CA GLY A 132 22.76 11.85 -4.15
C GLY A 132 21.76 10.95 -4.85
N SER A 133 21.88 9.63 -4.74
CA SER A 133 20.81 8.69 -5.13
C SER A 133 19.61 8.86 -4.20
N ILE A 134 18.41 8.76 -4.75
CA ILE A 134 17.14 8.82 -4.03
C ILE A 134 16.29 7.64 -4.47
N VAL A 135 16.58 6.45 -3.91
CA VAL A 135 15.76 5.24 -4.16
C VAL A 135 14.43 5.42 -3.46
N ASN A 136 13.39 5.71 -4.22
CA ASN A 136 12.16 6.26 -3.69
C ASN A 136 11.04 5.23 -3.55
N ASP A 137 10.34 4.87 -4.61
CA ASP A 137 9.21 3.95 -4.54
C ASP A 137 9.51 2.63 -5.27
N LEU A 138 8.68 1.64 -5.06
CA LEU A 138 8.88 0.32 -5.64
C LEU A 138 7.58 -0.37 -6.03
N VAL A 139 7.69 -1.30 -6.98
CA VAL A 139 6.62 -2.21 -7.32
C VAL A 139 7.13 -3.64 -7.42
N VAL A 140 6.37 -4.56 -6.82
CA VAL A 140 6.65 -6.01 -6.91
C VAL A 140 5.85 -6.61 -8.06
N THR A 141 6.55 -7.33 -8.94
CA THR A 141 5.95 -8.14 -10.00
C THR A 141 6.28 -9.62 -9.79
N PRO A 142 5.64 -10.55 -10.49
CA PRO A 142 6.00 -11.97 -10.38
C PRO A 142 7.44 -12.32 -10.77
N ARG A 143 8.12 -11.44 -11.53
CA ARG A 143 9.45 -11.72 -12.10
C ARG A 143 10.55 -10.82 -11.56
N ALA A 144 10.21 -9.66 -11.02
CA ALA A 144 11.18 -8.70 -10.51
C ALA A 144 10.54 -7.68 -9.59
N VAL A 145 11.38 -7.02 -8.79
CA VAL A 145 11.01 -5.81 -8.07
C VAL A 145 11.73 -4.64 -8.71
N TYR A 146 10.98 -3.58 -9.03
CA TYR A 146 11.50 -2.37 -9.67
C TYR A 146 11.45 -1.23 -8.67
N PHE A 147 12.51 -0.42 -8.64
CA PHE A 147 12.63 0.75 -7.77
C PHE A 147 12.90 1.98 -8.62
N THR A 148 12.25 3.08 -8.32
CA THR A 148 12.56 4.38 -8.90
C THR A 148 13.75 5.01 -8.20
N ASP A 149 14.54 5.79 -8.94
CA ASP A 149 15.47 6.76 -8.38
C ASP A 149 15.00 8.16 -8.80
N SER A 150 14.67 9.00 -7.82
CA SER A 150 14.15 10.33 -8.11
C SER A 150 15.22 11.32 -8.58
N ALA A 151 16.49 11.03 -8.30
CA ALA A 151 17.62 11.86 -8.70
C ALA A 151 18.30 11.41 -10.00
N ARG A 152 17.98 10.19 -10.47
CA ARG A 152 18.67 9.56 -11.61
C ARG A 152 17.68 9.03 -12.64
N PRO A 153 18.02 9.09 -13.94
CA PRO A 153 17.20 8.52 -15.00
C PRO A 153 17.36 7.00 -15.09
N ALA A 154 17.05 6.29 -14.01
CA ALA A 154 17.21 4.84 -13.92
C ALA A 154 16.10 4.21 -13.06
N LEU A 155 15.83 2.93 -13.34
CA LEU A 155 15.20 2.03 -12.38
C LEU A 155 16.23 1.02 -11.89
N TYR A 156 16.14 0.63 -10.62
CA TYR A 156 16.87 -0.53 -10.12
C TYR A 156 15.97 -1.75 -10.17
N VAL A 157 16.51 -2.88 -10.56
CA VAL A 157 15.75 -4.10 -10.80
C VAL A 157 16.36 -5.26 -10.04
N VAL A 158 15.59 -5.86 -9.14
CA VAL A 158 15.95 -7.13 -8.49
C VAL A 158 15.17 -8.25 -9.17
N PRO A 159 15.80 -9.10 -10.02
CA PRO A 159 15.11 -10.19 -10.70
C PRO A 159 14.78 -11.29 -9.70
N LEU A 160 13.52 -11.71 -9.61
CA LEU A 160 13.13 -12.81 -8.75
C LEU A 160 13.37 -14.16 -9.44
N LEU A 161 13.81 -15.14 -8.67
CA LEU A 161 13.98 -16.51 -9.12
C LEU A 161 12.60 -17.23 -9.21
N PRO A 162 12.50 -18.37 -9.92
CA PRO A 162 11.27 -19.13 -10.02
C PRO A 162 10.58 -19.36 -8.66
N GLY A 163 9.27 -19.16 -8.60
CA GLY A 163 8.50 -19.18 -7.35
C GLY A 163 8.66 -17.91 -6.50
N GLY A 164 9.21 -16.85 -7.06
CA GLY A 164 9.41 -15.58 -6.35
C GLY A 164 10.54 -15.62 -5.32
N ARG A 165 11.48 -16.59 -5.40
CA ARG A 165 12.60 -16.68 -4.47
C ARG A 165 13.55 -15.48 -4.62
N LEU A 166 14.19 -15.08 -3.53
CA LEU A 166 15.18 -14.01 -3.51
C LEU A 166 16.45 -14.45 -4.26
N PRO A 167 17.01 -13.61 -5.14
CA PRO A 167 18.29 -13.87 -5.77
C PRO A 167 19.46 -13.56 -4.82
N ALA A 168 20.68 -13.84 -5.25
CA ALA A 168 21.88 -13.39 -4.55
C ALA A 168 21.97 -11.86 -4.52
N ALA A 169 22.67 -11.30 -3.52
CA ALA A 169 22.79 -9.86 -3.31
C ALA A 169 23.29 -9.07 -4.55
N GLY A 170 24.22 -9.64 -5.31
CA GLY A 170 24.77 -9.01 -6.53
C GLY A 170 23.92 -9.18 -7.79
N ALA A 171 22.71 -9.72 -7.70
CA ALA A 171 21.84 -9.92 -8.87
C ALA A 171 21.04 -8.67 -9.29
N ALA A 172 21.05 -7.64 -8.47
CA ALA A 172 20.41 -6.36 -8.81
C ALA A 172 21.10 -5.73 -10.04
N ARG A 173 20.31 -5.08 -10.88
CA ARG A 173 20.82 -4.40 -12.07
C ARG A 173 20.20 -3.03 -12.24
N VAL A 174 20.91 -2.14 -12.92
CA VAL A 174 20.40 -0.85 -13.37
C VAL A 174 19.68 -1.03 -14.70
N LEU A 175 18.51 -0.45 -14.84
CA LEU A 175 17.78 -0.27 -16.08
C LEU A 175 17.80 1.23 -16.45
N PRO A 176 18.67 1.68 -17.35
CA PRO A 176 18.69 3.08 -17.78
C PRO A 176 17.37 3.45 -18.43
N LEU A 177 16.84 4.62 -18.06
CA LEU A 177 15.65 5.16 -18.67
C LEU A 177 15.98 5.99 -19.91
N SER A 178 15.05 6.05 -20.86
CA SER A 178 15.12 6.90 -22.03
C SER A 178 13.77 7.53 -22.35
N GLY A 179 13.77 8.56 -23.20
CA GLY A 179 12.58 9.34 -23.48
C GLY A 179 12.15 10.24 -22.29
N PRO A 180 10.85 10.49 -22.10
CA PRO A 180 10.37 11.39 -21.05
C PRO A 180 10.78 10.99 -19.62
N ALA A 181 10.95 9.70 -19.31
CA ALA A 181 11.38 9.26 -17.98
C ALA A 181 12.86 9.60 -17.68
N ALA A 182 13.63 9.97 -18.68
CA ALA A 182 15.01 10.40 -18.53
C ALA A 182 15.20 11.93 -18.56
N ALA A 183 14.10 12.69 -18.51
CA ALA A 183 14.20 14.14 -18.43
C ALA A 183 14.92 14.58 -17.14
N PRO A 184 15.83 15.56 -17.20
CA PRO A 184 16.63 15.97 -16.05
C PRO A 184 15.79 16.46 -14.85
N ASP A 185 14.60 16.96 -15.12
CA ASP A 185 13.63 17.48 -14.15
C ASP A 185 12.48 16.49 -13.87
N ALA A 186 12.62 15.20 -14.24
CA ALA A 186 11.56 14.22 -14.09
C ALA A 186 11.17 13.99 -12.63
N PHE A 187 12.14 13.80 -11.77
CA PHE A 187 11.95 13.35 -10.38
C PHE A 187 10.96 12.18 -10.35
N ASN A 188 11.40 11.04 -10.91
CA ASN A 188 10.59 9.82 -10.97
C ASN A 188 10.31 9.30 -9.56
N ASN A 189 9.03 9.16 -9.21
CA ASN A 189 8.58 8.84 -7.86
C ASN A 189 7.69 7.59 -7.87
N GLY A 190 6.42 7.69 -7.58
CA GLY A 190 5.49 6.57 -7.49
C GLY A 190 5.51 5.67 -8.72
N ILE A 191 5.44 4.35 -8.50
CA ILE A 191 5.53 3.35 -9.56
C ILE A 191 4.49 2.23 -9.37
N VAL A 192 3.82 1.83 -10.46
CA VAL A 192 2.94 0.66 -10.49
C VAL A 192 3.18 -0.18 -11.72
N ALA A 193 2.93 -1.49 -11.62
CA ALA A 193 3.02 -2.42 -12.75
C ALA A 193 1.70 -2.50 -13.53
N LEU A 194 1.81 -2.58 -14.84
CA LEU A 194 0.70 -2.81 -15.76
C LEU A 194 0.52 -4.31 -16.05
N PRO A 195 -0.68 -4.74 -16.44
CA PRO A 195 -0.97 -6.15 -16.73
C PRO A 195 -0.13 -6.77 -17.85
N ASP A 196 0.36 -5.95 -18.78
CA ASP A 196 1.23 -6.37 -19.90
C ASP A 196 2.71 -6.43 -19.53
N GLY A 197 3.06 -6.03 -18.31
CA GLY A 197 4.41 -6.08 -17.76
C GLY A 197 5.18 -4.76 -17.85
N ASP A 198 4.65 -3.74 -18.53
CA ASP A 198 5.20 -2.38 -18.47
C ASP A 198 4.90 -1.73 -17.11
N LEU A 199 5.47 -0.57 -16.90
CA LEU A 199 5.33 0.18 -15.65
C LEU A 199 4.70 1.54 -15.94
N LEU A 200 3.95 2.08 -14.96
CA LEU A 200 3.61 3.51 -14.90
C LEU A 200 4.44 4.16 -13.80
N VAL A 201 5.01 5.30 -14.11
CA VAL A 201 5.82 6.10 -13.19
C VAL A 201 5.26 7.52 -13.13
N ALA A 202 5.12 8.06 -11.94
CA ALA A 202 4.78 9.45 -11.70
C ALA A 202 6.04 10.32 -11.75
N GLN A 203 5.95 11.46 -12.42
CA GLN A 203 7.00 12.48 -12.45
C GLN A 203 6.55 13.68 -11.62
N MET A 204 7.12 13.82 -10.43
CA MET A 204 6.67 14.81 -9.45
C MET A 204 6.84 16.25 -9.95
N LEU A 205 7.95 16.57 -10.61
CA LEU A 205 8.26 17.96 -10.99
C LEU A 205 7.70 18.36 -12.36
N THR A 206 7.60 17.40 -13.29
CA THR A 206 7.01 17.68 -14.62
C THR A 206 5.51 17.52 -14.66
N GLY A 207 4.90 16.97 -13.61
CA GLY A 207 3.46 16.74 -13.53
C GLY A 207 2.93 15.74 -14.55
N ARG A 208 3.72 14.75 -14.92
CA ARG A 208 3.38 13.75 -15.94
C ARG A 208 3.28 12.34 -15.36
N LEU A 209 2.47 11.52 -16.02
CA LEU A 209 2.59 10.06 -15.94
C LEU A 209 3.32 9.56 -17.16
N VAL A 210 4.27 8.65 -16.97
CA VAL A 210 5.01 8.03 -18.06
C VAL A 210 4.86 6.51 -18.00
N ARG A 211 4.63 5.90 -19.15
CA ARG A 211 4.67 4.45 -19.31
C ARG A 211 6.08 4.07 -19.70
N VAL A 212 6.65 3.08 -19.02
CA VAL A 212 8.03 2.60 -19.19
C VAL A 212 8.01 1.13 -19.59
N ASP A 213 8.67 0.79 -20.69
CA ASP A 213 8.95 -0.61 -21.05
C ASP A 213 9.93 -1.19 -20.02
N ALA A 214 9.50 -2.17 -19.27
CA ALA A 214 10.25 -2.74 -18.15
C ALA A 214 11.49 -3.56 -18.56
N ARG A 215 11.70 -3.82 -19.87
CA ARG A 215 12.86 -4.52 -20.40
C ARG A 215 13.93 -3.57 -20.91
N THR A 216 13.51 -2.46 -21.53
CA THR A 216 14.39 -1.55 -22.27
C THR A 216 14.58 -0.20 -21.59
N GLY A 217 13.68 0.20 -20.68
CA GLY A 217 13.66 1.52 -20.07
C GLY A 217 13.15 2.64 -20.99
N ALA A 218 12.71 2.30 -22.21
CA ALA A 218 12.10 3.25 -23.12
C ALA A 218 10.75 3.74 -22.57
N SER A 219 10.51 5.05 -22.64
CA SER A 219 9.30 5.62 -22.03
C SER A 219 8.53 6.54 -22.97
N ARG A 220 7.26 6.72 -22.66
CA ARG A 220 6.36 7.67 -23.33
C ARG A 220 5.39 8.28 -22.32
N VAL A 221 4.97 9.52 -22.56
CA VAL A 221 3.96 10.20 -21.74
C VAL A 221 2.61 9.50 -21.92
N VAL A 222 1.88 9.34 -20.81
CA VAL A 222 0.46 8.97 -20.83
C VAL A 222 -0.36 10.23 -21.03
N ASP A 223 -1.18 10.27 -22.08
CA ASP A 223 -2.01 11.43 -22.37
C ASP A 223 -3.17 11.56 -21.37
N LEU A 224 -3.21 12.65 -20.65
CA LEU A 224 -4.28 12.98 -19.69
C LEU A 224 -5.16 14.15 -20.18
N GLY A 225 -5.17 14.41 -21.50
CA GLY A 225 -5.98 15.50 -22.07
C GLY A 225 -5.57 16.90 -21.59
N GLY A 226 -4.28 17.10 -21.31
CA GLY A 226 -3.74 18.37 -20.80
C GLY A 226 -3.80 18.53 -19.28
N TYR A 227 -4.37 17.54 -18.53
CA TYR A 227 -4.33 17.58 -17.06
C TYR A 227 -2.91 17.28 -16.54
N SER A 228 -2.43 18.14 -15.64
CA SER A 228 -1.14 17.93 -14.95
C SER A 228 -1.35 17.23 -13.62
N VAL A 229 -0.54 16.21 -13.36
CA VAL A 229 -0.41 15.56 -12.05
C VAL A 229 0.81 16.08 -11.28
N ASP A 230 1.04 17.39 -11.34
CA ASP A 230 2.12 18.04 -10.60
C ASP A 230 2.13 17.62 -9.13
N ARG A 231 3.32 17.51 -8.55
CA ARG A 231 3.50 16.99 -7.18
C ARG A 231 3.00 15.55 -7.00
N ALA A 232 2.87 14.77 -8.09
CA ALA A 232 2.55 13.35 -7.99
C ALA A 232 3.65 12.61 -7.24
N ASP A 233 3.24 11.97 -6.17
CA ASP A 233 4.09 11.17 -5.30
C ASP A 233 3.72 9.68 -5.48
N GLY A 234 2.97 9.07 -4.58
CA GLY A 234 2.58 7.67 -4.70
C GLY A 234 1.51 7.39 -5.75
N LEU A 235 1.55 6.19 -6.31
CA LEU A 235 0.55 5.65 -7.24
C LEU A 235 -0.12 4.41 -6.67
N VAL A 236 -1.44 4.29 -6.86
CA VAL A 236 -2.20 3.08 -6.54
C VAL A 236 -3.07 2.70 -7.72
N LEU A 237 -2.91 1.49 -8.25
CA LEU A 237 -3.65 1.01 -9.42
C LEU A 237 -4.60 -0.13 -9.05
N ARG A 238 -5.89 0.01 -9.45
CA ARG A 238 -6.88 -1.06 -9.37
C ARG A 238 -7.62 -1.18 -10.70
N GLY A 239 -7.29 -2.23 -11.46
CA GLY A 239 -7.86 -2.40 -12.80
C GLY A 239 -7.38 -1.31 -13.76
N ARG A 240 -8.28 -0.40 -14.14
CA ARG A 240 -7.97 0.79 -14.95
C ARG A 240 -8.05 2.09 -14.14
N THR A 241 -8.48 2.01 -12.90
CA THR A 241 -8.55 3.18 -12.02
C THR A 241 -7.21 3.38 -11.34
N LEU A 242 -6.57 4.50 -11.62
CA LEU A 242 -5.32 4.93 -11.01
C LEU A 242 -5.60 6.08 -10.05
N TYR A 243 -5.15 5.93 -8.81
CA TYR A 243 -5.12 6.98 -7.80
C TYR A 243 -3.73 7.59 -7.79
N VAL A 244 -3.63 8.89 -8.09
CA VAL A 244 -2.38 9.64 -8.08
C VAL A 244 -2.40 10.54 -6.85
N ILE A 245 -1.58 10.21 -5.87
CA ILE A 245 -1.44 10.99 -4.63
C ILE A 245 -0.52 12.18 -4.96
N ARG A 246 -1.01 13.41 -4.74
CA ARG A 246 -0.30 14.65 -5.04
C ARG A 246 0.00 15.37 -3.73
N ASN A 247 1.25 15.35 -3.32
CA ASN A 247 1.62 15.67 -1.94
C ASN A 247 1.31 17.12 -1.51
N LEU A 248 2.02 18.12 -1.94
CA LEU A 248 1.85 19.51 -1.48
C LEU A 248 0.55 20.17 -1.95
N THR A 249 -0.19 19.53 -2.86
CA THR A 249 -1.51 20.02 -3.29
C THR A 249 -2.66 19.44 -2.46
N ASN A 250 -2.40 18.42 -1.62
CA ASN A 250 -3.39 17.75 -0.79
C ASN A 250 -4.57 17.17 -1.58
N VAL A 251 -4.26 16.54 -2.72
CA VAL A 251 -5.23 16.00 -3.67
C VAL A 251 -4.87 14.57 -4.03
N VAL A 252 -5.88 13.71 -4.19
CA VAL A 252 -5.74 12.44 -4.89
C VAL A 252 -6.53 12.53 -6.19
N ALA A 253 -5.84 12.57 -7.33
CA ALA A 253 -6.49 12.52 -8.64
C ALA A 253 -6.88 11.08 -8.98
N VAL A 254 -8.14 10.87 -9.37
CA VAL A 254 -8.66 9.57 -9.78
C VAL A 254 -8.74 9.54 -11.30
N VAL A 255 -7.85 8.78 -11.91
CA VAL A 255 -7.68 8.68 -13.35
C VAL A 255 -8.25 7.34 -13.85
N GLU A 256 -9.14 7.37 -14.80
CA GLU A 256 -9.57 6.18 -15.53
C GLU A 256 -8.70 6.04 -16.79
N LEU A 257 -7.84 5.04 -16.78
CA LEU A 257 -6.95 4.73 -17.89
C LEU A 257 -7.72 4.02 -19.02
N ASN A 258 -7.35 4.27 -20.28
CA ASN A 258 -7.83 3.52 -21.42
C ASN A 258 -7.33 2.05 -21.39
N ALA A 259 -7.76 1.21 -22.34
CA ALA A 259 -7.46 -0.22 -22.34
C ALA A 259 -5.95 -0.51 -22.42
N ASP A 260 -5.22 0.25 -23.21
CA ASP A 260 -3.77 0.11 -23.46
C ASP A 260 -2.90 0.98 -22.52
N ARG A 261 -3.52 1.73 -21.59
CA ARG A 261 -2.82 2.57 -20.59
C ARG A 261 -1.86 3.60 -21.24
N THR A 262 -2.20 4.07 -22.42
CA THR A 262 -1.48 5.12 -23.12
C THR A 262 -2.10 6.51 -22.92
N ALA A 263 -3.37 6.51 -22.43
CA ALA A 263 -4.12 7.71 -22.11
C ALA A 263 -5.04 7.46 -20.92
N GLY A 264 -5.55 8.54 -20.34
CA GLY A 264 -6.51 8.48 -19.25
C GLY A 264 -7.32 9.77 -19.12
N VAL A 265 -8.42 9.69 -18.38
CA VAL A 265 -9.28 10.82 -18.06
C VAL A 265 -9.37 10.95 -16.55
N VAL A 266 -9.11 12.15 -16.02
CA VAL A 266 -9.35 12.42 -14.60
C VAL A 266 -10.86 12.49 -14.38
N ARG A 267 -11.38 11.55 -13.59
CA ARG A 267 -12.82 11.45 -13.30
C ARG A 267 -13.23 12.35 -12.15
N ARG A 268 -12.36 12.49 -11.18
CA ARG A 268 -12.57 13.30 -9.99
C ARG A 268 -11.26 13.54 -9.24
N GLU A 269 -11.28 14.52 -8.38
CA GLU A 269 -10.26 14.75 -7.36
C GLU A 269 -10.87 14.42 -5.98
N ILE A 270 -10.13 13.69 -5.16
CA ILE A 270 -10.48 13.50 -3.76
C ILE A 270 -9.69 14.53 -2.97
N THR A 271 -10.42 15.41 -2.30
CA THR A 271 -9.89 16.39 -1.37
C THR A 271 -10.42 16.10 0.03
N SER A 272 -9.64 16.41 1.05
CA SER A 272 -10.05 16.27 2.44
C SER A 272 -9.22 17.23 3.30
N PRO A 273 -9.82 17.87 4.31
CA PRO A 273 -9.05 18.65 5.29
C PRO A 273 -8.12 17.77 6.15
N ALA A 274 -8.28 16.44 6.08
CA ALA A 274 -7.38 15.50 6.75
C ALA A 274 -6.09 15.21 5.94
N LEU A 275 -6.03 15.58 4.65
CA LEU A 275 -4.80 15.47 3.87
C LEU A 275 -3.84 16.60 4.25
N ARG A 276 -2.62 16.21 4.59
CA ARG A 276 -1.55 17.12 5.05
C ARG A 276 -0.23 16.69 4.42
N SER A 277 -0.01 17.11 3.18
CA SER A 277 1.11 16.69 2.34
C SER A 277 1.24 15.15 2.27
N PRO A 278 0.23 14.48 1.66
CA PRO A 278 0.20 13.03 1.58
C PRO A 278 1.32 12.51 0.66
N ALA A 279 1.98 11.40 1.05
CA ALA A 279 3.03 10.78 0.25
C ALA A 279 2.47 9.65 -0.62
N THR A 280 2.04 8.56 -0.03
CA THR A 280 1.55 7.41 -0.76
C THR A 280 0.34 6.77 -0.08
N GLY A 281 -0.19 5.71 -0.67
CA GLY A 281 -1.34 5.01 -0.11
C GLY A 281 -1.50 3.60 -0.63
N ASP A 282 -2.54 2.91 -0.12
CA ASP A 282 -2.94 1.59 -0.58
C ASP A 282 -4.44 1.37 -0.35
N LEU A 283 -5.01 0.36 -1.01
CA LEU A 283 -6.45 0.09 -1.03
C LEU A 283 -6.84 -1.09 -0.13
N LEU A 284 -7.84 -0.90 0.71
CA LEU A 284 -8.54 -1.98 1.39
C LEU A 284 -10.04 -1.91 1.07
N GLY A 285 -10.51 -2.81 0.22
CA GLY A 285 -11.89 -2.80 -0.25
C GLY A 285 -12.25 -1.47 -0.94
N PRO A 286 -13.32 -0.77 -0.47
CA PRO A 286 -13.74 0.52 -1.04
C PRO A 286 -13.02 1.73 -0.42
N ALA A 287 -11.97 1.53 0.36
CA ALA A 287 -11.26 2.62 1.02
C ALA A 287 -9.82 2.72 0.51
N LEU A 288 -9.38 3.95 0.31
CA LEU A 288 -7.99 4.32 0.10
C LEU A 288 -7.42 4.83 1.43
N TYR A 289 -6.34 4.21 1.88
CA TYR A 289 -5.57 4.66 3.03
C TYR A 289 -4.34 5.40 2.54
N VAL A 290 -4.15 6.62 3.03
CA VAL A 290 -3.09 7.53 2.58
C VAL A 290 -2.29 7.96 3.79
N VAL A 291 -0.97 7.92 3.70
CA VAL A 291 -0.09 8.41 4.75
C VAL A 291 0.25 9.89 4.53
N ASN A 292 0.10 10.70 5.55
CA ASN A 292 0.52 12.10 5.53
C ASN A 292 2.02 12.21 5.85
N GLY A 293 2.81 12.55 4.84
CA GLY A 293 4.26 12.73 4.95
C GLY A 293 4.66 14.03 5.64
N ARG A 294 3.74 15.03 5.66
CA ARG A 294 3.95 16.33 6.30
C ARG A 294 5.18 17.09 5.77
N PHE A 295 5.42 17.01 4.46
CA PHE A 295 6.47 17.79 3.80
C PHE A 295 6.18 19.31 3.74
N ASP A 296 5.07 19.71 4.33
CA ASP A 296 4.63 21.10 4.54
C ASP A 296 5.21 21.75 5.81
N VAL A 297 5.85 20.97 6.67
CA VAL A 297 6.46 21.44 7.92
C VAL A 297 7.88 20.90 8.08
N GLU A 298 8.70 21.59 8.85
CA GLU A 298 10.04 21.13 9.20
C GLU A 298 9.93 19.88 10.09
N PRO A 299 10.62 18.76 9.76
CA PRO A 299 10.60 17.57 10.61
C PRO A 299 11.09 17.84 12.04
N GLY A 300 10.38 17.27 13.01
CA GLY A 300 10.75 17.46 14.42
C GLY A 300 10.08 16.43 15.33
N PRO A 301 10.57 16.25 16.55
CA PRO A 301 10.12 15.19 17.45
C PRO A 301 8.68 15.33 17.94
N THR A 302 8.07 16.49 17.75
CA THR A 302 6.69 16.81 18.16
C THR A 302 5.73 16.94 16.99
N VAL A 303 6.20 16.74 15.75
CA VAL A 303 5.33 16.77 14.58
C VAL A 303 4.46 15.52 14.58
N ASP A 304 3.14 15.72 14.52
CA ASP A 304 2.17 14.65 14.46
C ASP A 304 2.00 14.11 13.04
N TYR A 305 1.96 12.80 12.93
CA TYR A 305 1.79 12.08 11.68
C TYR A 305 0.63 11.09 11.75
N ASP A 306 0.06 10.76 10.61
CA ASP A 306 -1.08 9.85 10.58
C ASP A 306 -1.26 9.16 9.23
N VAL A 307 -2.10 8.13 9.24
CA VAL A 307 -2.73 7.53 8.07
C VAL A 307 -4.20 7.92 8.07
N VAL A 308 -4.69 8.42 6.96
CA VAL A 308 -6.10 8.80 6.76
C VAL A 308 -6.81 7.83 5.84
N ARG A 309 -8.08 7.56 6.15
CA ARG A 309 -8.96 6.73 5.35
C ARG A 309 -9.87 7.62 4.50
N LEU A 310 -9.82 7.43 3.18
CA LEU A 310 -10.62 8.14 2.18
C LEU A 310 -11.55 7.17 1.43
N PRO A 311 -12.66 7.61 0.86
CA PRO A 311 -13.43 6.80 -0.08
C PRO A 311 -12.62 6.62 -1.39
N ALA A 312 -12.50 5.36 -1.86
CA ALA A 312 -11.79 5.04 -3.10
C ALA A 312 -12.70 5.20 -4.33
#